data_c0615b640cdf8f31d127998438915cd1
#
_entry.id   c0615b640cdf8f31d127998438915cd1
#
_cell.length_a   1.000
_cell.length_b   1.000
_cell.length_c   1.000
_cell.angle_alpha   90.00
_cell.angle_beta   90.00
_cell.angle_gamma   90.00
#
_symmetry.space_group_name_H-M   'P 1'
#
loop_
_entity.id
_entity.type
_entity.pdbx_description
1 polymer ?
#
loop_
_entity_poly.entity_id
_entity_poly.type
_entity_poly.pdbx_seq_one_letter_code
_entity_poly.pdbx_strand_id
1 'polypeptide(L)'
;MAKPFDVSKFRKSITKSVPGLSSGFRDPDTWISTGNYTLNKLISGDFNKGVPLGKVTVFAGESGAGKSFICAGNLIREAQKQDIFVILIDSENALDEQWLQALDVDTSEEKLMKLNVAMIDDVAKVISDFAKEYKSLYADKEEEDRPKAVSYTHLTLPTKRIV
;
A
#
# COMPACT_ATOMS: atom_id res chain seq x y z
N MET A 1 34.49 20.29 31.03
CA MET A 1 34.13 19.58 29.80
C MET A 1 32.69 19.10 29.91
N ALA A 2 31.81 19.41 28.95
CA ALA A 2 30.45 18.94 28.94
C ALA A 2 30.43 17.41 28.72
N LYS A 3 29.62 16.67 29.48
CA LYS A 3 29.46 15.19 29.26
C LYS A 3 28.90 14.97 27.86
N PRO A 4 29.44 14.00 27.09
CA PRO A 4 28.89 13.69 25.77
C PRO A 4 27.44 13.24 25.91
N PHE A 5 26.62 13.59 24.89
CA PHE A 5 25.20 13.22 24.84
C PHE A 5 25.04 11.69 24.75
N ASP A 6 24.32 11.12 25.71
CA ASP A 6 24.09 9.67 25.76
C ASP A 6 22.89 9.28 24.89
N VAL A 7 23.21 8.91 23.65
CA VAL A 7 22.21 8.48 22.63
C VAL A 7 21.42 7.26 23.09
N SER A 8 22.04 6.35 23.86
CA SER A 8 21.38 5.12 24.32
C SER A 8 20.28 5.40 25.32
N LYS A 9 20.54 6.30 26.28
CA LYS A 9 19.53 6.76 27.25
C LYS A 9 18.40 7.51 26.57
N PHE A 10 18.73 8.39 25.62
CA PHE A 10 17.75 9.15 24.85
C PHE A 10 16.82 8.21 24.04
N ARG A 11 17.41 7.23 23.34
CA ARG A 11 16.63 6.23 22.58
C ARG A 11 15.65 5.46 23.48
N LYS A 12 16.11 4.94 24.63
CA LYS A 12 15.26 4.24 25.59
C LYS A 12 14.15 5.14 26.14
N SER A 13 14.44 6.41 26.39
CA SER A 13 13.45 7.38 26.89
C SER A 13 12.36 7.64 25.87
N ILE A 14 12.72 7.90 24.62
CA ILE A 14 11.78 8.17 23.52
C ILE A 14 10.92 6.94 23.21
N THR A 15 11.50 5.75 23.18
CA THR A 15 10.76 4.51 22.91
C THR A 15 9.70 4.24 24.00
N LYS A 16 9.96 4.65 25.24
CA LYS A 16 8.98 4.55 26.33
C LYS A 16 7.89 5.61 26.27
N SER A 17 8.21 6.82 25.81
CA SER A 17 7.27 7.96 25.81
C SER A 17 6.32 7.97 24.61
N VAL A 18 6.68 7.30 23.51
CA VAL A 18 5.88 7.26 22.28
C VAL A 18 5.52 5.80 21.94
N PRO A 19 4.30 5.34 22.27
CA PRO A 19 3.84 4.01 21.92
C PRO A 19 3.87 3.80 20.41
N GLY A 20 4.45 2.68 19.97
CA GLY A 20 4.55 2.34 18.53
C GLY A 20 5.75 2.96 17.80
N LEU A 21 6.64 3.68 18.51
CA LEU A 21 7.87 4.17 17.91
C LEU A 21 8.82 2.99 17.64
N SER A 22 9.11 2.75 16.36
CA SER A 22 10.19 1.84 15.94
C SER A 22 11.49 2.65 15.74
N SER A 23 12.61 2.12 16.20
CA SER A 23 13.92 2.73 16.01
C SER A 23 14.77 1.87 15.06
N GLY A 24 15.44 2.52 14.09
CA GLY A 24 16.33 1.88 13.13
C GLY A 24 15.76 1.85 11.71
N PHE A 25 16.56 1.36 10.79
CA PHE A 25 16.13 1.09 9.41
C PHE A 25 15.36 -0.23 9.41
N ARG A 26 14.15 -0.22 8.84
CA ARG A 26 13.34 -1.42 8.65
C ARG A 26 13.15 -1.60 7.15
N ASP A 27 13.82 -2.60 6.62
CA ASP A 27 13.62 -3.02 5.24
C ASP A 27 12.25 -3.71 5.11
N PRO A 28 11.59 -3.56 3.97
CA PRO A 28 10.33 -4.25 3.73
C PRO A 28 10.55 -5.77 3.62
N ASP A 29 9.77 -6.54 4.38
CA ASP A 29 9.84 -8.00 4.37
C ASP A 29 9.12 -8.61 3.15
N THR A 30 8.12 -7.89 2.63
CA THR A 30 7.29 -8.34 1.51
C THR A 30 7.30 -7.30 0.40
N TRP A 31 7.40 -7.79 -0.84
CA TRP A 31 7.42 -6.98 -2.05
C TRP A 31 6.40 -7.52 -3.03
N ILE A 32 5.68 -6.62 -3.71
CA ILE A 32 4.73 -6.95 -4.75
C ILE A 32 5.37 -6.60 -6.09
N SER A 33 5.46 -7.57 -7.01
CA SER A 33 5.97 -7.32 -8.36
C SER A 33 5.04 -6.39 -9.13
N THR A 34 5.59 -5.52 -9.95
CA THR A 34 4.80 -4.70 -10.90
C THR A 34 4.34 -5.49 -12.13
N GLY A 35 4.71 -6.78 -12.24
CA GLY A 35 4.51 -7.57 -13.46
C GLY A 35 5.50 -7.24 -14.58
N ASN A 36 6.44 -6.32 -14.35
CA ASN A 36 7.47 -5.93 -15.30
C ASN A 36 8.85 -5.92 -14.64
N TYR A 37 9.74 -6.77 -15.12
CA TYR A 37 11.09 -6.95 -14.55
C TYR A 37 11.92 -5.66 -14.56
N THR A 38 11.85 -4.90 -15.65
CA THR A 38 12.60 -3.64 -15.78
C THR A 38 12.10 -2.61 -14.77
N LEU A 39 10.78 -2.48 -14.62
CA LEU A 39 10.18 -1.56 -13.66
C LEU A 39 10.51 -1.99 -12.22
N ASN A 40 10.45 -3.28 -11.92
CA ASN A 40 10.89 -3.83 -10.64
C ASN A 40 12.33 -3.40 -10.33
N LYS A 41 13.24 -3.63 -11.30
CA LYS A 41 14.65 -3.27 -11.15
C LYS A 41 14.86 -1.78 -10.91
N LEU A 42 14.09 -0.92 -11.57
CA LEU A 42 14.15 0.54 -11.38
C LEU A 42 13.65 0.97 -9.99
N ILE A 43 12.62 0.33 -9.46
CA ILE A 43 12.02 0.68 -8.16
C ILE A 43 12.86 0.16 -7.00
N SER A 44 13.23 -1.11 -7.01
CA SER A 44 13.79 -1.80 -5.85
C SER A 44 15.28 -2.20 -6.00
N GLY A 45 15.81 -2.13 -7.21
CA GLY A 45 17.12 -2.69 -7.51
C GLY A 45 17.13 -4.21 -7.77
N ASP A 46 15.98 -4.88 -7.70
CA ASP A 46 15.81 -6.32 -7.89
C ASP A 46 14.77 -6.59 -8.99
N PHE A 47 14.97 -7.56 -9.85
CA PHE A 47 14.08 -7.88 -10.96
C PHE A 47 12.73 -8.46 -10.52
N ASN A 48 12.66 -9.08 -9.35
CA ASN A 48 11.46 -9.73 -8.82
C ASN A 48 10.72 -8.91 -7.76
N LYS A 49 11.33 -7.83 -7.25
CA LYS A 49 10.78 -6.97 -6.21
C LYS A 49 10.31 -5.65 -6.82
N GLY A 50 9.02 -5.41 -6.82
CA GLY A 50 8.44 -4.18 -7.32
C GLY A 50 8.23 -3.16 -6.21
N VAL A 51 7.00 -3.06 -5.69
CA VAL A 51 6.65 -2.12 -4.62
C VAL A 51 6.71 -2.79 -3.23
N PRO A 52 7.21 -2.07 -2.22
CA PRO A 52 7.30 -2.62 -0.87
C PRO A 52 5.94 -2.60 -0.17
N LEU A 53 5.55 -3.70 0.47
CA LEU A 53 4.40 -3.74 1.35
C LEU A 53 4.69 -2.93 2.64
N GLY A 54 3.66 -2.30 3.20
CA GLY A 54 3.80 -1.48 4.42
C GLY A 54 4.45 -0.12 4.20
N LYS A 55 4.60 0.32 2.95
CA LYS A 55 5.05 1.65 2.57
C LYS A 55 4.02 2.32 1.64
N VAL A 56 4.09 3.62 1.52
CA VAL A 56 3.29 4.38 0.54
C VAL A 56 4.11 4.51 -0.74
N THR A 57 3.57 4.01 -1.84
CA THR A 57 4.16 4.16 -3.18
C THR A 57 3.22 5.00 -4.04
N VAL A 58 3.75 6.00 -4.73
CA VAL A 58 2.99 6.90 -5.61
C VAL A 58 3.45 6.71 -7.06
N PHE A 59 2.49 6.46 -7.94
CA PHE A 59 2.72 6.46 -9.40
C PHE A 59 2.12 7.73 -9.98
N ALA A 60 2.96 8.60 -10.52
CA ALA A 60 2.57 9.84 -11.17
C ALA A 60 2.97 9.84 -12.64
N GLY A 61 2.18 10.50 -13.49
CA GLY A 61 2.43 10.58 -14.94
C GLY A 61 1.21 11.12 -15.66
N GLU A 62 1.37 11.41 -16.94
CA GLU A 62 0.29 11.92 -17.81
C GLU A 62 -0.86 10.92 -17.96
N SER A 63 -2.02 11.41 -18.41
CA SER A 63 -3.14 10.55 -18.77
C SER A 63 -2.70 9.59 -19.90
N GLY A 64 -3.14 8.33 -19.83
CA GLY A 64 -2.75 7.31 -20.81
C GLY A 64 -1.35 6.70 -20.62
N ALA A 65 -0.56 7.14 -19.63
CA ALA A 65 0.79 6.60 -19.36
C ALA A 65 0.80 5.17 -18.75
N GLY A 66 -0.34 4.52 -18.59
CA GLY A 66 -0.44 3.15 -18.09
C GLY A 66 -0.45 3.01 -16.57
N LYS A 67 -0.62 4.11 -15.81
CA LYS A 67 -0.68 4.06 -14.33
C LYS A 67 -1.70 3.06 -13.82
N SER A 68 -2.94 3.17 -14.28
CA SER A 68 -4.03 2.27 -13.87
C SER A 68 -3.77 0.82 -14.26
N PHE A 69 -3.16 0.58 -15.43
CA PHE A 69 -2.77 -0.75 -15.87
C PHE A 69 -1.76 -1.40 -14.91
N ILE A 70 -0.73 -0.65 -14.52
CA ILE A 70 0.27 -1.17 -13.55
C ILE A 70 -0.37 -1.34 -12.19
N CYS A 71 -1.05 -0.33 -11.71
CA CYS A 71 -1.51 -0.27 -10.33
C CYS A 71 -2.76 -1.14 -10.09
N ALA A 72 -3.83 -0.95 -10.85
CA ALA A 72 -5.08 -1.67 -10.67
C ALA A 72 -5.11 -3.03 -11.38
N GLY A 73 -4.27 -3.24 -12.38
CA GLY A 73 -4.12 -4.53 -13.03
C GLY A 73 -2.98 -5.35 -12.41
N ASN A 74 -1.75 -5.03 -12.79
CA ASN A 74 -0.60 -5.86 -12.47
C ASN A 74 -0.33 -6.01 -10.97
N LEU A 75 -0.31 -4.90 -10.22
CA LEU A 75 0.00 -4.96 -8.78
C LEU A 75 -1.07 -5.71 -7.99
N ILE A 76 -2.36 -5.56 -8.35
CA ILE A 76 -3.43 -6.31 -7.69
C ILE A 76 -3.26 -7.80 -7.97
N ARG A 77 -3.11 -8.19 -9.24
CA ARG A 77 -2.88 -9.59 -9.62
C ARG A 77 -1.67 -10.20 -8.90
N GLU A 78 -0.54 -9.49 -8.86
CA GLU A 78 0.68 -9.99 -8.22
C GLU A 78 0.55 -10.04 -6.69
N ALA A 79 -0.25 -9.17 -6.08
CA ALA A 79 -0.60 -9.24 -4.66
C ALA A 79 -1.47 -10.47 -4.38
N GLN A 80 -2.48 -10.72 -5.19
CA GLN A 80 -3.39 -11.86 -5.05
C GLN A 80 -2.67 -13.21 -5.21
N LYS A 81 -1.63 -13.31 -6.04
CA LYS A 81 -0.76 -14.49 -6.14
C LYS A 81 0.00 -14.80 -4.84
N GLN A 82 0.15 -13.82 -3.96
CA GLN A 82 0.77 -13.96 -2.65
C GLN A 82 -0.26 -14.06 -1.51
N ASP A 83 -1.53 -14.35 -1.84
CA ASP A 83 -2.66 -14.39 -0.90
C ASP A 83 -2.84 -13.09 -0.09
N ILE A 84 -2.54 -11.94 -0.71
CA ILE A 84 -2.73 -10.64 -0.12
C ILE A 84 -4.12 -10.12 -0.48
N PHE A 85 -4.94 -9.83 0.52
CA PHE A 85 -6.23 -9.16 0.32
C PHE A 85 -6.06 -7.72 -0.14
N VAL A 86 -6.83 -7.30 -1.14
CA VAL A 86 -6.68 -5.97 -1.75
C VAL A 86 -7.91 -5.11 -1.53
N ILE A 87 -7.70 -3.89 -1.05
CA ILE A 87 -8.72 -2.85 -1.00
C ILE A 87 -8.43 -1.86 -2.13
N LEU A 88 -9.30 -1.83 -3.13
CA LEU A 88 -9.23 -0.93 -4.27
C LEU A 88 -10.18 0.25 -4.06
N ILE A 89 -9.63 1.45 -3.88
CA ILE A 89 -10.40 2.69 -3.76
C ILE A 89 -10.31 3.45 -5.08
N ASP A 90 -11.44 3.53 -5.79
CA ASP A 90 -11.56 4.16 -7.10
C ASP A 90 -12.39 5.45 -7.00
N SER A 91 -11.72 6.60 -7.00
CA SER A 91 -12.38 7.90 -6.85
C SER A 91 -13.06 8.40 -8.11
N GLU A 92 -12.71 7.86 -9.27
CA GLU A 92 -13.31 8.23 -10.56
C GLU A 92 -14.39 7.26 -11.00
N ASN A 93 -14.51 6.11 -10.35
CA ASN A 93 -15.35 5.00 -10.78
C ASN A 93 -15.10 4.61 -12.25
N ALA A 94 -13.83 4.63 -12.63
CA ALA A 94 -13.38 4.38 -14.00
C ALA A 94 -12.94 2.93 -14.25
N LEU A 95 -12.76 2.14 -13.18
CA LEU A 95 -12.30 0.78 -13.25
C LEU A 95 -13.49 -0.19 -13.29
N ASP A 96 -13.63 -0.85 -14.41
CA ASP A 96 -14.69 -1.81 -14.68
C ASP A 96 -14.22 -3.23 -14.36
N GLU A 97 -15.15 -4.08 -13.93
CA GLU A 97 -14.88 -5.44 -13.49
C GLU A 97 -14.35 -6.31 -14.64
N GLN A 98 -14.94 -6.21 -15.82
CA GLN A 98 -14.52 -7.00 -16.98
C GLN A 98 -13.08 -6.67 -17.40
N TRP A 99 -12.72 -5.39 -17.28
CA TRP A 99 -11.35 -4.95 -17.55
C TRP A 99 -10.35 -5.50 -16.52
N LEU A 100 -10.72 -5.53 -15.24
CA LEU A 100 -9.89 -6.14 -14.19
C LEU A 100 -9.72 -7.64 -14.43
N GLN A 101 -10.81 -8.36 -14.73
CA GLN A 101 -10.78 -9.79 -15.06
C GLN A 101 -9.95 -10.10 -16.30
N ALA A 102 -10.00 -9.23 -17.31
CA ALA A 102 -9.15 -9.36 -18.52
C ALA A 102 -7.65 -9.20 -18.23
N LEU A 103 -7.29 -8.64 -17.08
CA LEU A 103 -5.92 -8.53 -16.58
C LEU A 103 -5.55 -9.63 -15.57
N ASP A 104 -6.35 -10.70 -15.49
CA ASP A 104 -6.20 -11.80 -14.54
C ASP A 104 -6.32 -11.38 -13.07
N VAL A 105 -7.10 -10.34 -12.78
CA VAL A 105 -7.44 -9.94 -11.41
C VAL A 105 -8.65 -10.72 -10.96
N ASP A 106 -8.55 -11.37 -9.81
CA ASP A 106 -9.68 -12.02 -9.14
C ASP A 106 -10.56 -10.93 -8.47
N THR A 107 -11.78 -10.77 -8.98
CA THR A 107 -12.74 -9.77 -8.51
C THR A 107 -13.69 -10.28 -7.43
N SER A 108 -13.49 -11.51 -6.93
CA SER A 108 -14.27 -12.07 -5.85
C SER A 108 -14.14 -11.24 -4.55
N GLU A 109 -15.21 -11.17 -3.77
CA GLU A 109 -15.23 -10.42 -2.50
C GLU A 109 -14.21 -10.95 -1.48
N GLU A 110 -13.75 -12.19 -1.64
CA GLU A 110 -12.73 -12.81 -0.80
C GLU A 110 -11.31 -12.28 -1.08
N LYS A 111 -11.07 -11.76 -2.29
CA LYS A 111 -9.74 -11.33 -2.75
C LYS A 111 -9.64 -9.83 -3.00
N LEU A 112 -10.76 -9.18 -3.35
CA LEU A 112 -10.80 -7.77 -3.73
C LEU A 112 -12.03 -7.06 -3.16
N MET A 113 -11.81 -6.02 -2.39
CA MET A 113 -12.85 -5.07 -2.00
C MET A 113 -12.72 -3.79 -2.84
N LYS A 114 -13.62 -3.56 -3.79
CA LYS A 114 -13.68 -2.31 -4.55
C LYS A 114 -14.61 -1.31 -3.88
N LEU A 115 -14.09 -0.11 -3.60
CA LEU A 115 -14.85 0.99 -2.99
C LEU A 115 -14.80 2.23 -3.89
N ASN A 116 -15.94 2.85 -4.11
CA ASN A 116 -16.07 4.10 -4.84
C ASN A 116 -16.16 5.24 -3.84
N VAL A 117 -15.10 6.01 -3.67
CA VAL A 117 -14.99 7.08 -2.67
C VAL A 117 -14.42 8.32 -3.33
N ALA A 118 -15.20 9.39 -3.42
CA ALA A 118 -14.81 10.62 -4.12
C ALA A 118 -14.05 11.63 -3.25
N MET A 119 -14.26 11.58 -1.92
CA MET A 119 -13.67 12.55 -1.00
C MET A 119 -12.44 11.99 -0.30
N ILE A 120 -11.37 12.77 -0.23
CA ILE A 120 -10.11 12.38 0.44
C ILE A 120 -10.32 12.02 1.91
N ASP A 121 -11.18 12.76 2.62
CA ASP A 121 -11.46 12.52 4.02
C ASP A 121 -12.12 11.15 4.24
N ASP A 122 -13.01 10.74 3.33
CA ASP A 122 -13.65 9.43 3.37
C ASP A 122 -12.63 8.31 3.07
N VAL A 123 -11.69 8.53 2.15
CA VAL A 123 -10.58 7.60 1.89
C VAL A 123 -9.74 7.40 3.16
N ALA A 124 -9.36 8.50 3.82
CA ALA A 124 -8.58 8.43 5.06
C ALA A 124 -9.34 7.71 6.17
N LYS A 125 -10.65 7.92 6.25
CA LYS A 125 -11.53 7.22 7.20
C LYS A 125 -11.59 5.73 6.93
N VAL A 126 -11.84 5.31 5.68
CA VAL A 126 -11.87 3.90 5.27
C VAL A 126 -10.57 3.20 5.65
N ILE A 127 -9.41 3.79 5.32
CA ILE A 127 -8.10 3.21 5.64
C ILE A 127 -7.90 3.13 7.16
N SER A 128 -8.28 4.17 7.90
CA SER A 128 -8.15 4.21 9.36
C SER A 128 -9.02 3.16 10.05
N ASP A 129 -10.28 3.04 9.61
CA ASP A 129 -11.23 2.10 10.20
C ASP A 129 -10.84 0.66 9.88
N PHE A 130 -10.43 0.37 8.64
CA PHE A 130 -9.86 -0.92 8.28
C PHE A 130 -8.63 -1.27 9.13
N ALA A 131 -7.70 -0.34 9.31
CA ALA A 131 -6.51 -0.57 10.11
C ALA A 131 -6.82 -0.83 11.60
N LYS A 132 -7.85 -0.18 12.15
CA LYS A 132 -8.31 -0.42 13.53
C LYS A 132 -8.94 -1.81 13.66
N GLU A 133 -9.84 -2.15 12.75
CA GLU A 133 -10.51 -3.44 12.73
C GLU A 133 -9.52 -4.59 12.55
N TYR A 134 -8.62 -4.47 11.58
CA TYR A 134 -7.55 -5.43 11.37
C TYR A 134 -6.69 -5.64 12.62
N LYS A 135 -6.29 -4.55 13.30
CA LYS A 135 -5.54 -4.65 14.55
C LYS A 135 -6.34 -5.31 15.67
N SER A 136 -7.64 -5.04 15.74
CA SER A 136 -8.51 -5.65 16.75
C SER A 136 -8.67 -7.16 16.53
N LEU A 137 -8.87 -7.57 15.27
CA LEU A 137 -9.08 -8.97 14.91
C LEU A 137 -7.83 -9.85 15.08
N TYR A 138 -6.66 -9.25 14.89
CA TYR A 138 -5.38 -9.97 14.86
C TYR A 138 -4.41 -9.52 15.97
N ALA A 139 -4.93 -8.89 17.05
CA ALA A 139 -4.12 -8.41 18.17
C ALA A 139 -3.33 -9.53 18.85
N ASP A 140 -3.95 -10.71 18.99
CA ASP A 140 -3.40 -11.87 19.71
C ASP A 140 -2.55 -12.79 18.80
N LYS A 141 -2.43 -12.50 17.51
CA LYS A 141 -1.63 -13.29 16.57
C LYS A 141 -0.23 -12.70 16.41
N GLU A 142 0.76 -13.58 16.28
CA GLU A 142 2.11 -13.17 15.87
C GLU A 142 2.08 -12.52 14.48
N GLU A 143 3.03 -11.62 14.21
CA GLU A 143 3.07 -10.84 12.97
C GLU A 143 3.13 -11.73 11.71
N GLU A 144 3.78 -12.88 11.81
CA GLU A 144 3.93 -13.86 10.71
C GLU A 144 2.63 -14.60 10.38
N ASP A 145 1.73 -14.77 11.37
CA ASP A 145 0.46 -15.48 11.23
C ASP A 145 -0.70 -14.57 10.81
N ARG A 146 -0.46 -13.27 10.66
CA ARG A 146 -1.49 -12.31 10.25
C ARG A 146 -1.68 -12.33 8.75
N PRO A 147 -2.93 -12.36 8.25
CA PRO A 147 -3.17 -12.23 6.82
C PRO A 147 -2.65 -10.89 6.31
N LYS A 148 -2.00 -10.90 5.17
CA LYS A 148 -1.49 -9.67 4.55
C LYS A 148 -2.61 -8.96 3.81
N ALA A 149 -2.68 -7.64 3.94
CA ALA A 149 -3.60 -6.80 3.22
C ALA A 149 -2.90 -5.56 2.68
N VAL A 150 -3.33 -5.09 1.53
CA VAL A 150 -2.84 -3.86 0.90
C VAL A 150 -4.02 -2.99 0.49
N SER A 151 -3.91 -1.69 0.75
CA SER A 151 -4.84 -0.71 0.19
C SER A 151 -4.21 -0.05 -1.03
N TYR A 152 -4.93 -0.09 -2.13
CA TYR A 152 -4.62 0.61 -3.35
C TYR A 152 -5.64 1.73 -3.58
N THR A 153 -5.19 2.95 -3.72
CA THR A 153 -6.07 4.11 -3.94
C THR A 153 -5.77 4.74 -5.30
N HIS A 154 -6.75 4.74 -6.18
CA HIS A 154 -6.71 5.47 -7.45
C HIS A 154 -7.30 6.85 -7.22
N LEU A 155 -6.44 7.82 -6.96
CA LEU A 155 -6.80 9.23 -6.83
C LEU A 155 -6.31 9.96 -8.07
N THR A 156 -7.21 10.51 -8.86
CA THR A 156 -6.87 11.60 -9.77
C THR A 156 -7.21 12.89 -9.05
N LEU A 157 -6.21 13.73 -8.89
CA LEU A 157 -6.45 15.12 -8.51
C LEU A 157 -7.22 15.77 -9.67
N PRO A 158 -8.36 16.44 -9.42
CA PRO A 158 -9.02 17.20 -10.46
C PRO A 158 -8.04 18.25 -10.96
N THR A 159 -7.48 18.03 -12.13
CA THR A 159 -6.76 19.06 -12.86
C THR A 159 -7.79 20.12 -13.26
N LYS A 160 -8.00 21.13 -12.41
CA LYS A 160 -8.61 22.37 -12.86
C LYS A 160 -7.74 22.85 -14.01
N ARG A 161 -8.21 22.70 -15.24
CA ARG A 161 -7.74 23.52 -16.33
C ARG A 161 -7.98 24.96 -15.90
N ILE A 162 -6.93 25.66 -15.54
CA ILE A 162 -6.95 27.11 -15.50
C ILE A 162 -6.99 27.51 -16.96
N VAL A 163 -8.15 27.95 -17.41
CA VAL A 163 -8.33 28.62 -18.71
C VAL A 163 -7.88 30.06 -18.53
#